data_f1f356bb98ba2ac0d70d9afaac08ec48
#
_entry.id   f1f356bb98ba2ac0d70d9afaac08ec48
#
_cell.length_a   1.000
_cell.length_b   1.000
_cell.length_c   1.000
_cell.angle_alpha   90.00
_cell.angle_beta   90.00
_cell.angle_gamma   90.00
#
_symmetry.space_group_name_H-M   'P 1'
#
loop_
_entity.id
_entity.type
_entity.pdbx_description
1 polymer ?
#
loop_
_entity_poly.entity_id
_entity_poly.type
_entity_poly.pdbx_seq_one_letter_code
_entity_poly.pdbx_strand_id
1 'polypeptide(L)'
;HRQVLLEEKAKAGTCIDIAFLVFTGSVPGDLIIRTDLITVDWETEQAYYDFLVPVQTARLLKNSDYENYRRILTRLAPAADILDLRQPYTERYYASLHRMRDILKEEFYTKVDENAPVVSAIGHTHIDIAWLWTVGVTREKAVRSFSTVLELMDQYPNYRFMSSQPILYQFVKEQEPELYEKIREKIREGRWETDGAMWLESDCNLPAGESLVRQVMKGEQFFMEEFGIPSKCLWLPDVFGYSAAIPQILK
;
A
#
# COMPACT_ATOMS: atom_id res chain seq x y z
N HIS A 1 9.95 0.45 9.00
CA HIS A 1 10.53 1.77 8.74
C HIS A 1 9.53 2.57 7.93
N ARG A 2 9.35 3.83 8.28
CA ARG A 2 8.45 4.76 7.60
C ARG A 2 9.29 5.91 7.07
N GLN A 3 9.16 6.22 5.79
CA GLN A 3 9.78 7.40 5.18
C GLN A 3 8.68 8.44 4.96
N VAL A 4 8.99 9.68 5.25
CA VAL A 4 8.12 10.84 4.99
C VAL A 4 8.96 11.85 4.24
N LEU A 5 8.49 12.27 3.06
CA LEU A 5 9.12 13.33 2.30
C LEU A 5 8.90 14.65 3.04
N LEU A 6 9.97 15.29 3.47
CA LEU A 6 9.91 16.56 4.16
C LEU A 6 10.05 17.74 3.19
N GLU A 7 10.89 17.62 2.18
CA GLU A 7 11.18 18.67 1.21
C GLU A 7 11.82 18.06 -0.04
N GLU A 8 11.30 18.33 -1.23
CA GLU A 8 11.85 17.81 -2.49
C GLU A 8 13.20 18.42 -2.86
N LYS A 9 13.40 19.70 -2.52
CA LYS A 9 14.61 20.46 -2.87
C LYS A 9 15.04 21.32 -1.68
N ALA A 10 15.46 20.64 -0.60
CA ALA A 10 15.91 21.30 0.60
C ALA A 10 17.10 22.24 0.31
N LYS A 11 16.97 23.50 0.76
CA LYS A 11 18.05 24.48 0.66
C LYS A 11 18.79 24.56 1.98
N ALA A 12 20.08 24.86 1.93
CA ALA A 12 20.87 25.10 3.13
C ALA A 12 20.22 26.19 3.98
N GLY A 13 20.01 25.93 5.28
CA GLY A 13 19.36 26.84 6.20
C GLY A 13 17.83 26.73 6.30
N THR A 14 17.18 25.84 5.53
CA THR A 14 15.76 25.53 5.73
C THR A 14 15.56 24.87 7.09
N CYS A 15 14.64 25.42 7.89
CA CYS A 15 14.21 24.83 9.15
C CYS A 15 12.87 24.11 8.93
N ILE A 16 12.78 22.88 9.40
CA ILE A 16 11.56 22.08 9.35
C ILE A 16 11.26 21.60 10.77
N ASP A 17 10.10 21.96 11.30
CA ASP A 17 9.64 21.48 12.59
C ASP A 17 8.94 20.13 12.43
N ILE A 18 9.38 19.12 13.17
CA ILE A 18 8.82 17.79 13.14
C ILE A 18 8.23 17.47 14.51
N ALA A 19 6.94 17.17 14.55
CA ALA A 19 6.26 16.69 15.75
C ALA A 19 6.01 15.18 15.64
N PHE A 20 6.31 14.45 16.71
CA PHE A 20 6.01 13.02 16.83
C PHE A 20 4.90 12.82 17.85
N LEU A 21 3.75 12.37 17.39
CA LEU A 21 2.72 11.82 18.26
C LEU A 21 2.97 10.32 18.44
N VAL A 22 3.28 9.93 19.66
CA VAL A 22 3.62 8.55 19.99
C VAL A 22 2.57 7.96 20.91
N PHE A 23 2.04 6.82 20.53
CA PHE A 23 1.07 6.06 21.31
C PHE A 23 1.67 4.70 21.68
N THR A 24 1.84 4.44 22.97
CA THR A 24 2.49 3.21 23.49
C THR A 24 1.49 2.07 23.73
N GLY A 25 0.19 2.30 23.55
CA GLY A 25 -0.83 1.30 23.85
C GLY A 25 -0.96 1.02 25.35
N SER A 26 -1.58 -0.11 25.69
CA SER A 26 -1.84 -0.53 27.07
C SER A 26 -0.75 -1.42 27.67
N VAL A 27 0.26 -1.78 26.91
CA VAL A 27 1.37 -2.63 27.39
C VAL A 27 2.52 -1.75 27.85
N PRO A 28 2.93 -1.82 29.13
CA PRO A 28 4.12 -1.10 29.60
C PRO A 28 5.35 -1.61 28.86
N GLY A 29 6.18 -0.71 28.40
CA GLY A 29 7.45 -1.04 27.75
C GLY A 29 8.24 0.22 27.40
N ASP A 30 9.54 0.05 27.19
CA ASP A 30 10.39 1.13 26.73
C ASP A 30 10.13 1.42 25.25
N LEU A 31 9.91 2.69 24.93
CA LEU A 31 9.76 3.13 23.56
C LEU A 31 11.13 3.61 23.05
N ILE A 32 11.64 2.93 22.04
CA ILE A 32 12.83 3.37 21.31
C ILE A 32 12.38 4.02 20.01
N ILE A 33 12.59 5.34 19.90
CA ILE A 33 12.38 6.08 18.66
C ILE A 33 13.76 6.32 18.05
N ARG A 34 13.92 5.86 16.81
CA ARG A 34 15.05 6.22 15.97
C ARG A 34 14.53 6.97 14.75
N THR A 35 15.03 8.17 14.53
CA THR A 35 14.74 9.00 13.37
C THR A 35 16.02 9.32 12.66
N ASP A 36 16.06 9.08 11.36
CA ASP A 36 17.19 9.41 10.50
C ASP A 36 16.70 10.42 9.44
N LEU A 37 17.43 11.52 9.27
CA LEU A 37 17.24 12.41 8.14
C LEU A 37 18.10 11.90 6.99
N ILE A 38 17.47 11.60 5.86
CA ILE A 38 18.15 11.05 4.70
C ILE A 38 17.88 11.91 3.46
N THR A 39 18.82 11.91 2.54
CA THR A 39 18.62 12.38 1.18
C THR A 39 18.41 11.16 0.29
N VAL A 40 17.30 11.13 -0.45
CA VAL A 40 17.00 10.04 -1.38
C VAL A 40 17.42 10.46 -2.78
N ASP A 41 18.28 9.67 -3.40
CA ASP A 41 18.56 9.74 -4.82
C ASP A 41 17.58 8.82 -5.57
N TRP A 42 16.51 9.41 -6.07
CA TRP A 42 15.43 8.70 -6.74
C TRP A 42 15.87 7.94 -7.99
N GLU A 43 16.84 8.46 -8.73
CA GLU A 43 17.36 7.77 -9.90
C GLU A 43 18.09 6.48 -9.53
N THR A 44 18.90 6.53 -8.49
CA THR A 44 19.60 5.35 -7.96
C THR A 44 18.61 4.37 -7.34
N GLU A 45 17.61 4.86 -6.59
CA GLU A 45 16.61 3.99 -5.97
C GLU A 45 15.78 3.26 -7.04
N GLN A 46 15.29 3.96 -8.06
CA GLN A 46 14.57 3.32 -9.16
C GLN A 46 15.42 2.29 -9.89
N ALA A 47 16.67 2.64 -10.19
CA ALA A 47 17.61 1.71 -10.83
C ALA A 47 17.88 0.47 -9.98
N TYR A 48 17.96 0.63 -8.67
CA TYR A 48 18.07 -0.49 -7.74
C TYR A 48 16.89 -1.44 -7.84
N TYR A 49 15.66 -0.94 -7.85
CA TYR A 49 14.47 -1.78 -7.97
C TYR A 49 14.32 -2.39 -9.37
N ASP A 50 14.64 -1.64 -10.43
CA ASP A 50 14.64 -2.17 -11.81
C ASP A 50 15.58 -3.38 -11.95
N PHE A 51 16.70 -3.38 -11.23
CA PHE A 51 17.66 -4.49 -11.21
C PHE A 51 17.26 -5.59 -10.21
N LEU A 52 16.73 -5.22 -9.04
CA LEU A 52 16.41 -6.14 -7.96
C LEU A 52 15.31 -7.14 -8.36
N VAL A 53 14.27 -6.68 -9.04
CA VAL A 53 13.10 -7.51 -9.40
C VAL A 53 13.51 -8.72 -10.26
N PRO A 54 14.23 -8.57 -11.37
CA PRO A 54 14.72 -9.73 -12.12
C PRO A 54 15.64 -10.65 -11.32
N VAL A 55 16.51 -10.09 -10.45
CA VAL A 55 17.39 -10.91 -9.57
C VAL A 55 16.57 -11.74 -8.60
N GLN A 56 15.55 -11.16 -7.97
CA GLN A 56 14.67 -11.89 -7.06
C GLN A 56 13.88 -12.96 -7.79
N THR A 57 13.36 -12.65 -8.97
CA THR A 57 12.67 -13.62 -9.83
C THR A 57 13.59 -14.79 -10.18
N ALA A 58 14.82 -14.52 -10.59
CA ALA A 58 15.80 -15.57 -10.85
C ALA A 58 16.02 -16.45 -9.61
N ARG A 59 16.19 -15.85 -8.43
CA ARG A 59 16.39 -16.61 -7.18
C ARG A 59 15.24 -17.56 -6.86
N LEU A 60 13.99 -17.14 -7.09
CA LEU A 60 12.82 -17.99 -6.88
C LEU A 60 12.79 -19.17 -7.84
N LEU A 61 13.22 -18.99 -9.09
CA LEU A 61 13.22 -20.01 -10.13
C LEU A 61 14.38 -21.01 -10.03
N LYS A 62 15.42 -20.70 -9.24
CA LYS A 62 16.66 -21.50 -9.18
C LYS A 62 16.44 -23.01 -9.02
N ASN A 63 15.46 -23.41 -8.20
CA ASN A 63 15.21 -24.82 -7.88
C ASN A 63 14.00 -25.41 -8.62
N SER A 64 13.13 -24.57 -9.17
CA SER A 64 11.89 -24.98 -9.84
C SER A 64 11.98 -24.92 -11.37
N ASP A 65 12.75 -23.96 -11.89
CA ASP A 65 12.92 -23.74 -13.33
C ASP A 65 14.32 -23.19 -13.63
N TYR A 66 15.28 -24.11 -13.69
CA TYR A 66 16.69 -23.78 -13.86
C TYR A 66 17.00 -23.12 -15.22
N GLU A 67 16.23 -23.45 -16.26
CA GLU A 67 16.41 -22.86 -17.59
C GLU A 67 16.06 -21.36 -17.56
N ASN A 68 14.90 -20.99 -17.02
CA ASN A 68 14.52 -19.60 -16.86
C ASN A 68 15.42 -18.85 -15.88
N TYR A 69 15.86 -19.49 -14.80
CA TYR A 69 16.89 -18.92 -13.92
C TYR A 69 18.15 -18.50 -14.69
N ARG A 70 18.71 -19.42 -15.47
CA ARG A 70 19.89 -19.16 -16.30
C ARG A 70 19.64 -18.07 -17.33
N ARG A 71 18.50 -18.10 -18.00
CA ARG A 71 18.11 -17.12 -19.01
C ARG A 71 18.04 -15.70 -18.43
N ILE A 72 17.45 -15.53 -17.25
CA ILE A 72 17.37 -14.23 -16.59
C ILE A 72 18.78 -13.73 -16.23
N LEU A 73 19.62 -14.57 -15.63
CA LEU A 73 20.99 -14.15 -15.28
C LEU A 73 21.83 -13.75 -16.50
N THR A 74 21.70 -14.46 -17.61
CA THR A 74 22.39 -14.14 -18.86
C THR A 74 21.97 -12.78 -19.40
N ARG A 75 20.70 -12.42 -19.29
CA ARG A 75 20.17 -11.12 -19.71
C ARG A 75 20.50 -9.99 -18.73
N LEU A 76 20.71 -10.29 -17.45
CA LEU A 76 21.13 -9.33 -16.45
C LEU A 76 22.63 -8.95 -16.55
N ALA A 77 23.46 -9.87 -17.01
CA ALA A 77 24.91 -9.67 -17.02
C ALA A 77 25.35 -8.38 -17.75
N PRO A 78 24.87 -8.06 -18.97
CA PRO A 78 25.25 -6.81 -19.65
C PRO A 78 24.86 -5.55 -18.87
N ALA A 79 23.74 -5.58 -18.16
CA ALA A 79 23.30 -4.46 -17.33
C ALA A 79 24.20 -4.29 -16.10
N ALA A 80 24.64 -5.38 -15.48
CA ALA A 80 25.58 -5.35 -14.36
C ALA A 80 26.96 -4.85 -14.79
N ASP A 81 27.46 -5.32 -15.95
CA ASP A 81 28.80 -5.00 -16.44
C ASP A 81 28.97 -3.53 -16.81
N ILE A 82 27.90 -2.84 -17.22
CA ILE A 82 27.99 -1.43 -17.64
C ILE A 82 27.95 -0.46 -16.46
N LEU A 83 27.50 -0.89 -15.29
CA LEU A 83 27.35 -0.03 -14.12
C LEU A 83 28.71 0.33 -13.50
N ASP A 84 29.00 1.63 -13.44
CA ASP A 84 30.26 2.14 -12.88
C ASP A 84 30.07 2.67 -11.45
N LEU A 85 30.38 1.83 -10.47
CA LEU A 85 30.26 2.15 -9.03
C LEU A 85 31.51 2.79 -8.42
N ARG A 86 32.56 3.05 -9.19
CA ARG A 86 33.84 3.55 -8.67
C ARG A 86 33.75 4.96 -8.09
N GLN A 87 32.88 5.78 -8.64
CA GLN A 87 32.64 7.15 -8.18
C GLN A 87 31.13 7.42 -8.19
N PRO A 88 30.41 6.99 -7.13
CA PRO A 88 28.96 7.19 -7.01
C PRO A 88 28.60 8.68 -7.08
N TYR A 89 27.40 8.97 -7.58
CA TYR A 89 26.81 10.31 -7.67
C TYR A 89 27.56 11.31 -8.58
N THR A 90 28.44 10.83 -9.46
CA THR A 90 29.07 11.64 -10.52
C THR A 90 28.31 11.51 -11.83
N GLU A 91 28.54 12.43 -12.79
CA GLU A 91 27.96 12.33 -14.14
C GLU A 91 28.25 10.98 -14.80
N ARG A 92 29.45 10.46 -14.61
CA ARG A 92 29.84 9.15 -15.12
C ARG A 92 29.02 8.01 -14.51
N TYR A 93 28.77 8.07 -13.21
CA TYR A 93 27.90 7.13 -12.51
C TYR A 93 26.49 7.16 -13.08
N TYR A 94 25.86 8.35 -13.15
CA TYR A 94 24.51 8.48 -13.69
C TYR A 94 24.40 8.07 -15.16
N ALA A 95 25.39 8.40 -15.99
CA ALA A 95 25.43 7.95 -17.38
C ALA A 95 25.49 6.42 -17.49
N SER A 96 26.20 5.74 -16.58
CA SER A 96 26.22 4.27 -16.52
C SER A 96 24.90 3.69 -16.00
N LEU A 97 24.29 4.36 -15.02
CA LEU A 97 23.00 4.00 -14.44
C LEU A 97 21.87 4.06 -15.48
N HIS A 98 21.80 5.13 -16.27
CA HIS A 98 20.83 5.27 -17.35
C HIS A 98 20.97 4.16 -18.40
N ARG A 99 22.20 3.90 -18.86
CA ARG A 99 22.45 2.80 -19.80
C ARG A 99 22.08 1.43 -19.24
N MET A 100 22.36 1.18 -17.97
CA MET A 100 21.93 -0.04 -17.29
C MET A 100 20.40 -0.17 -17.31
N ARG A 101 19.68 0.91 -16.98
CA ARG A 101 18.20 0.92 -16.98
C ARG A 101 17.63 0.73 -18.37
N ASP A 102 18.24 1.30 -19.42
CA ASP A 102 17.82 1.08 -20.81
C ASP A 102 17.93 -0.40 -21.20
N ILE A 103 19.03 -1.07 -20.85
CA ILE A 103 19.21 -2.51 -21.06
C ILE A 103 18.13 -3.31 -20.31
N LEU A 104 17.89 -3.01 -19.02
CA LEU A 104 16.87 -3.70 -18.22
C LEU A 104 15.47 -3.49 -18.80
N LYS A 105 15.16 -2.28 -19.23
CA LYS A 105 13.90 -1.94 -19.86
C LYS A 105 13.67 -2.76 -21.13
N GLU A 106 14.66 -2.84 -22.00
CA GLU A 106 14.58 -3.61 -23.23
C GLU A 106 14.45 -5.11 -22.98
N GLU A 107 15.22 -5.65 -22.03
CA GLU A 107 15.27 -7.08 -21.78
C GLU A 107 14.12 -7.63 -20.94
N PHE A 108 13.56 -6.84 -20.01
CA PHE A 108 12.61 -7.32 -19.02
C PHE A 108 11.27 -6.58 -19.00
N TYR A 109 11.20 -5.31 -19.40
CA TYR A 109 10.04 -4.47 -19.12
C TYR A 109 9.25 -4.01 -20.36
N THR A 110 9.78 -4.20 -21.57
CA THR A 110 9.08 -3.78 -22.80
C THR A 110 8.52 -4.93 -23.62
N LYS A 111 9.03 -6.13 -23.42
CA LYS A 111 8.58 -7.33 -24.18
C LYS A 111 7.47 -8.00 -23.35
N VAL A 112 6.21 -7.68 -23.66
CA VAL A 112 5.06 -8.36 -23.07
C VAL A 112 4.64 -9.49 -24.02
N ASP A 113 4.58 -10.71 -23.50
CA ASP A 113 3.93 -11.83 -24.20
C ASP A 113 2.41 -11.60 -24.17
N GLU A 114 1.74 -11.66 -25.31
CA GLU A 114 0.28 -11.48 -25.41
C GLU A 114 -0.51 -12.49 -24.56
N ASN A 115 0.09 -13.64 -24.27
CA ASN A 115 -0.48 -14.68 -23.42
C ASN A 115 -0.02 -14.61 -21.96
N ALA A 116 0.78 -13.60 -21.58
CA ALA A 116 1.22 -13.46 -20.21
C ALA A 116 0.03 -13.19 -19.27
N PRO A 117 -0.04 -13.85 -18.11
CA PRO A 117 -1.08 -13.58 -17.14
C PRO A 117 -0.97 -12.14 -16.63
N VAL A 118 -2.10 -11.46 -16.55
CA VAL A 118 -2.18 -10.12 -15.99
C VAL A 118 -2.45 -10.22 -14.50
N VAL A 119 -1.60 -9.59 -13.69
CA VAL A 119 -1.78 -9.48 -12.24
C VAL A 119 -2.12 -8.04 -11.89
N SER A 120 -3.29 -7.83 -11.30
CA SER A 120 -3.68 -6.54 -10.74
C SER A 120 -3.29 -6.50 -9.27
N ALA A 121 -2.43 -5.57 -8.89
CA ALA A 121 -2.02 -5.35 -7.50
C ALA A 121 -2.75 -4.13 -6.93
N ILE A 122 -3.52 -4.35 -5.88
CA ILE A 122 -4.27 -3.30 -5.17
C ILE A 122 -3.81 -3.30 -3.71
N GLY A 123 -3.49 -2.13 -3.18
CA GLY A 123 -3.19 -1.96 -1.76
C GLY A 123 -4.44 -2.18 -0.92
N HIS A 124 -4.30 -2.82 0.22
CA HIS A 124 -5.34 -2.99 1.22
C HIS A 124 -4.73 -2.97 2.62
N THR A 125 -5.51 -2.52 3.59
CA THR A 125 -5.14 -2.59 5.00
C THR A 125 -6.32 -3.13 5.79
N HIS A 126 -6.22 -4.38 6.25
CA HIS A 126 -7.15 -4.91 7.24
C HIS A 126 -6.85 -4.30 8.61
N ILE A 127 -7.88 -3.79 9.28
CA ILE A 127 -7.78 -3.23 10.64
C ILE A 127 -8.90 -3.81 11.48
N ASP A 128 -8.56 -4.64 12.46
CA ASP A 128 -9.49 -5.05 13.49
C ASP A 128 -10.01 -3.84 14.25
N ILE A 129 -11.33 -3.74 14.38
CA ILE A 129 -11.97 -2.63 15.12
C ILE A 129 -11.65 -2.71 16.62
N ALA A 130 -11.48 -3.92 17.12
CA ALA A 130 -10.87 -4.21 18.41
C ALA A 130 -10.27 -5.62 18.37
N TRP A 131 -9.11 -5.81 19.01
CA TRP A 131 -8.45 -7.11 19.17
C TRP A 131 -7.67 -7.11 20.48
N LEU A 132 -6.33 -7.23 20.45
CA LEU A 132 -5.48 -6.99 21.63
C LEU A 132 -5.35 -5.49 21.96
N TRP A 133 -6.22 -4.68 21.43
CA TRP A 133 -6.34 -3.23 21.66
C TRP A 133 -7.80 -2.77 21.66
N THR A 134 -8.01 -1.58 22.18
CA THR A 134 -9.35 -0.96 22.28
C THR A 134 -9.76 -0.25 20.99
N VAL A 135 -11.05 0.05 20.85
CA VAL A 135 -11.58 0.89 19.76
C VAL A 135 -10.88 2.25 19.68
N GLY A 136 -10.47 2.83 20.82
CA GLY A 136 -9.68 4.07 20.82
C GLY A 136 -8.38 3.94 20.06
N VAL A 137 -7.65 2.84 20.20
CA VAL A 137 -6.43 2.54 19.43
C VAL A 137 -6.75 2.37 17.95
N THR A 138 -7.90 1.79 17.60
CA THR A 138 -8.32 1.63 16.21
C THR A 138 -8.57 2.98 15.54
N ARG A 139 -9.15 3.95 16.24
CA ARG A 139 -9.32 5.31 15.74
C ARG A 139 -7.97 5.90 15.30
N GLU A 140 -6.95 5.80 16.14
CA GLU A 140 -5.58 6.26 15.82
C GLU A 140 -4.95 5.45 14.67
N LYS A 141 -5.19 4.14 14.62
CA LYS A 141 -4.71 3.29 13.52
C LYS A 141 -5.34 3.68 12.18
N ALA A 142 -6.63 3.98 12.14
CA ALA A 142 -7.33 4.40 10.94
C ALA A 142 -6.71 5.69 10.37
N VAL A 143 -6.58 6.73 11.19
CA VAL A 143 -5.95 7.99 10.80
C VAL A 143 -4.55 7.77 10.25
N ARG A 144 -3.70 7.06 11.01
CA ARG A 144 -2.31 6.79 10.62
C ARG A 144 -2.21 5.98 9.32
N SER A 145 -3.03 4.93 9.17
CA SER A 145 -2.99 4.07 7.98
C SER A 145 -3.46 4.82 6.75
N PHE A 146 -4.57 5.55 6.84
CA PHE A 146 -5.12 6.30 5.72
C PHE A 146 -4.23 7.47 5.31
N SER A 147 -3.61 8.16 6.28
CA SER A 147 -2.57 9.17 5.98
C SER A 147 -1.38 8.57 5.22
N THR A 148 -0.94 7.36 5.61
CA THR A 148 0.15 6.66 4.91
C THR A 148 -0.23 6.31 3.48
N VAL A 149 -1.47 5.87 3.25
CA VAL A 149 -1.96 5.55 1.90
C VAL A 149 -1.98 6.78 1.00
N LEU A 150 -2.44 7.91 1.51
CA LEU A 150 -2.43 9.17 0.75
C LEU A 150 -1.01 9.59 0.36
N GLU A 151 -0.07 9.49 1.30
CA GLU A 151 1.34 9.77 1.03
C GLU A 151 1.90 8.84 -0.05
N LEU A 152 1.58 7.54 -0.01
CA LEU A 152 1.95 6.60 -1.05
C LEU A 152 1.30 6.91 -2.41
N MET A 153 0.06 7.42 -2.41
CA MET A 153 -0.59 7.86 -3.64
C MET A 153 0.09 9.08 -4.27
N ASP A 154 0.61 9.98 -3.46
CA ASP A 154 1.34 11.14 -3.95
C ASP A 154 2.72 10.73 -4.52
N GLN A 155 3.41 9.79 -3.87
CA GLN A 155 4.69 9.25 -4.35
C GLN A 155 4.54 8.36 -5.58
N TYR A 156 3.46 7.59 -5.67
CA TYR A 156 3.24 6.59 -6.72
C TYR A 156 1.93 6.85 -7.48
N PRO A 157 1.95 7.55 -8.62
CA PRO A 157 0.74 7.94 -9.36
C PRO A 157 -0.16 6.78 -9.77
N ASN A 158 0.42 5.60 -9.99
CA ASN A 158 -0.32 4.39 -10.37
C ASN A 158 -0.83 3.57 -9.19
N TYR A 159 -0.50 3.96 -7.95
CA TYR A 159 -0.92 3.23 -6.76
C TYR A 159 -2.43 3.33 -6.57
N ARG A 160 -3.06 2.18 -6.39
CA ARG A 160 -4.48 2.05 -6.08
C ARG A 160 -4.65 1.35 -4.76
N PHE A 161 -5.67 1.76 -4.04
CA PHE A 161 -5.95 1.25 -2.71
C PHE A 161 -7.44 0.95 -2.57
N MET A 162 -7.79 -0.10 -1.85
CA MET A 162 -9.15 -0.43 -1.47
C MET A 162 -9.25 -0.49 0.05
N SER A 163 -10.30 0.06 0.60
CA SER A 163 -10.63 -0.11 2.01
C SER A 163 -12.12 -0.36 2.18
N SER A 164 -12.43 -1.40 2.92
CA SER A 164 -13.73 -1.72 3.46
C SER A 164 -13.98 -0.97 4.78
N GLN A 165 -15.00 -1.38 5.52
CA GLN A 165 -15.29 -0.94 6.87
C GLN A 165 -15.61 0.56 7.00
N PRO A 166 -16.83 1.00 6.66
CA PRO A 166 -17.31 2.38 6.83
C PRO A 166 -16.99 3.03 8.17
N ILE A 167 -16.96 2.25 9.26
CA ILE A 167 -16.61 2.75 10.59
C ILE A 167 -15.21 3.38 10.65
N LEU A 168 -14.24 2.89 9.86
CA LEU A 168 -12.90 3.46 9.80
C LEU A 168 -12.94 4.86 9.17
N TYR A 169 -13.72 5.02 8.11
CA TYR A 169 -13.94 6.32 7.48
C TYR A 169 -14.64 7.30 8.41
N GLN A 170 -15.63 6.82 9.17
CA GLN A 170 -16.30 7.65 10.17
C GLN A 170 -15.32 8.12 11.23
N PHE A 171 -14.44 7.27 11.73
CA PHE A 171 -13.42 7.64 12.71
C PHE A 171 -12.50 8.73 12.16
N VAL A 172 -12.06 8.61 10.92
CA VAL A 172 -11.22 9.63 10.29
C VAL A 172 -12.00 10.92 10.07
N LYS A 173 -13.25 10.85 9.61
CA LYS A 173 -14.12 12.03 9.43
C LYS A 173 -14.31 12.82 10.73
N GLU A 174 -14.45 12.12 11.85
CA GLU A 174 -14.65 12.74 13.18
C GLU A 174 -13.36 13.36 13.74
N GLN A 175 -12.21 12.73 13.52
CA GLN A 175 -10.93 13.14 14.14
C GLN A 175 -10.12 14.08 13.26
N GLU A 176 -10.11 13.83 11.95
CA GLU A 176 -9.27 14.51 10.96
C GLU A 176 -10.08 14.85 9.70
N PRO A 177 -11.00 15.84 9.75
CA PRO A 177 -11.87 16.17 8.63
C PRO A 177 -11.11 16.54 7.34
N GLU A 178 -9.95 17.20 7.48
CA GLU A 178 -9.11 17.56 6.32
C GLU A 178 -8.53 16.31 5.63
N LEU A 179 -8.11 15.33 6.41
CA LEU A 179 -7.66 14.04 5.89
C LEU A 179 -8.80 13.31 5.17
N TYR A 180 -10.00 13.37 5.75
CA TYR A 180 -11.19 12.75 5.15
C TYR A 180 -11.53 13.36 3.78
N GLU A 181 -11.42 14.68 3.62
CA GLU A 181 -11.66 15.33 2.32
C GLU A 181 -10.62 14.89 1.26
N LYS A 182 -9.35 14.73 1.64
CA LYS A 182 -8.33 14.16 0.74
C LYS A 182 -8.66 12.73 0.31
N ILE A 183 -9.19 11.92 1.21
CA ILE A 183 -9.68 10.56 0.86
C ILE A 183 -10.82 10.65 -0.16
N ARG A 184 -11.79 11.54 0.07
CA ARG A 184 -12.91 11.76 -0.87
C ARG A 184 -12.43 12.18 -2.27
N GLU A 185 -11.37 12.99 -2.35
CA GLU A 185 -10.74 13.34 -3.63
C GLU A 185 -10.17 12.11 -4.33
N LYS A 186 -9.41 11.25 -3.61
CA LYS A 186 -8.84 10.03 -4.17
C LYS A 186 -9.90 9.01 -4.59
N ILE A 187 -11.04 8.97 -3.91
CA ILE A 187 -12.21 8.18 -4.32
C ILE A 187 -12.78 8.72 -5.63
N ARG A 188 -12.96 10.03 -5.77
CA ARG A 188 -13.44 10.66 -7.01
C ARG A 188 -12.48 10.48 -8.19
N GLU A 189 -11.17 10.45 -7.93
CA GLU A 189 -10.13 10.12 -8.91
C GLU A 189 -10.14 8.64 -9.34
N GLY A 190 -10.89 7.77 -8.65
CA GLY A 190 -10.89 6.31 -8.88
C GLY A 190 -9.59 5.63 -8.47
N ARG A 191 -8.82 6.24 -7.58
CA ARG A 191 -7.57 5.68 -7.03
C ARG A 191 -7.76 5.04 -5.67
N TRP A 192 -8.81 5.39 -4.97
CA TRP A 192 -9.24 4.81 -3.71
C TRP A 192 -10.61 4.18 -3.90
N GLU A 193 -10.70 2.87 -3.79
CA GLU A 193 -11.93 2.11 -3.97
C GLU A 193 -12.58 1.84 -2.62
N THR A 194 -13.89 2.09 -2.54
CA THR A 194 -14.73 1.78 -1.40
C THR A 194 -15.58 0.57 -1.76
N ASP A 195 -15.42 -0.52 -1.04
CA ASP A 195 -16.21 -1.74 -1.24
C ASP A 195 -16.26 -2.55 0.07
N GLY A 196 -17.02 -3.63 0.12
CA GLY A 196 -17.02 -4.56 1.25
C GLY A 196 -18.33 -4.68 2.00
N ALA A 197 -19.31 -3.83 1.70
CA ALA A 197 -20.70 -3.84 2.11
C ALA A 197 -20.96 -3.66 3.62
N MET A 198 -20.28 -4.37 4.50
CA MET A 198 -20.55 -4.33 5.95
C MET A 198 -19.99 -3.08 6.63
N TRP A 199 -20.67 -2.60 7.67
CA TRP A 199 -20.22 -1.50 8.52
C TRP A 199 -18.82 -1.71 9.09
N LEU A 200 -18.55 -2.95 9.51
CA LEU A 200 -17.24 -3.47 9.87
C LEU A 200 -17.13 -4.94 9.40
N GLU A 201 -15.93 -5.47 9.29
CA GLU A 201 -15.68 -6.86 8.94
C GLU A 201 -16.03 -7.75 10.14
N SER A 202 -17.31 -8.13 10.24
CA SER A 202 -17.82 -8.85 11.42
C SER A 202 -17.60 -10.35 11.28
N ASP A 203 -17.46 -11.03 12.43
CA ASP A 203 -17.65 -12.47 12.48
C ASP A 203 -19.00 -12.87 11.86
N CYS A 204 -19.02 -13.96 11.09
CA CYS A 204 -20.20 -14.40 10.37
C CYS A 204 -20.89 -15.64 10.97
N ASN A 205 -20.37 -16.18 12.05
CA ASN A 205 -20.91 -17.39 12.70
C ASN A 205 -21.57 -17.09 14.05
N LEU A 206 -21.01 -16.18 14.84
CA LEU A 206 -21.51 -15.87 16.19
C LEU A 206 -22.68 -14.87 16.22
N PRO A 207 -22.69 -13.79 15.39
CA PRO A 207 -23.79 -12.82 15.41
C PRO A 207 -25.10 -13.41 14.90
N ALA A 208 -26.21 -12.89 15.40
CA ALA A 208 -27.52 -13.20 14.86
C ALA A 208 -27.70 -12.67 13.44
N GLY A 209 -28.56 -13.32 12.64
CA GLY A 209 -28.83 -12.88 11.26
C GLY A 209 -29.27 -11.43 11.14
N GLU A 210 -30.08 -10.93 12.07
CA GLU A 210 -30.49 -9.53 12.16
C GLU A 210 -29.29 -8.58 12.31
N SER A 211 -28.27 -8.97 13.08
CA SER A 211 -27.04 -8.18 13.22
C SER A 211 -26.26 -8.11 11.90
N LEU A 212 -26.20 -9.20 11.16
CA LEU A 212 -25.54 -9.24 9.85
C LEU A 212 -26.28 -8.40 8.81
N VAL A 213 -27.63 -8.46 8.80
CA VAL A 213 -28.45 -7.57 7.95
C VAL A 213 -28.16 -6.10 8.26
N ARG A 214 -28.08 -5.72 9.53
CA ARG A 214 -27.77 -4.34 9.93
C ARG A 214 -26.34 -3.92 9.57
N GLN A 215 -25.39 -4.83 9.62
CA GLN A 215 -24.02 -4.56 9.17
C GLN A 215 -24.01 -4.15 7.69
N VAL A 216 -24.71 -4.90 6.84
CA VAL A 216 -24.80 -4.60 5.40
C VAL A 216 -25.58 -3.31 5.16
N MET A 217 -26.77 -3.17 5.75
CA MET A 217 -27.59 -1.97 5.56
C MET A 217 -26.87 -0.69 5.95
N LYS A 218 -26.20 -0.68 7.12
CA LYS A 218 -25.44 0.50 7.58
C LYS A 218 -24.21 0.78 6.72
N GLY A 219 -23.52 -0.27 6.30
CA GLY A 219 -22.35 -0.13 5.44
C GLY A 219 -22.71 0.48 4.09
N GLU A 220 -23.72 -0.08 3.42
CA GLU A 220 -24.24 0.42 2.16
C GLU A 220 -24.79 1.85 2.28
N GLN A 221 -25.56 2.12 3.32
CA GLN A 221 -26.07 3.46 3.57
C GLN A 221 -24.93 4.48 3.66
N PHE A 222 -23.88 4.20 4.41
CA PHE A 222 -22.75 5.09 4.56
C PHE A 222 -22.03 5.33 3.23
N PHE A 223 -21.71 4.27 2.49
CA PHE A 223 -21.02 4.42 1.21
C PHE A 223 -21.86 5.20 0.18
N MET A 224 -23.16 4.98 0.16
CA MET A 224 -24.07 5.74 -0.70
C MET A 224 -24.20 7.21 -0.29
N GLU A 225 -24.35 7.51 1.00
CA GLU A 225 -24.50 8.87 1.50
C GLU A 225 -23.21 9.70 1.36
N GLU A 226 -22.05 9.09 1.63
CA GLU A 226 -20.77 9.79 1.65
C GLU A 226 -20.10 9.87 0.26
N PHE A 227 -20.24 8.82 -0.54
CA PHE A 227 -19.49 8.69 -1.79
C PHE A 227 -20.38 8.46 -3.03
N GLY A 228 -21.64 8.10 -2.87
CA GLY A 228 -22.55 7.78 -3.97
C GLY A 228 -22.21 6.47 -4.68
N ILE A 229 -21.48 5.57 -4.04
CA ILE A 229 -20.94 4.33 -4.63
C ILE A 229 -21.50 3.13 -3.84
N PRO A 230 -22.30 2.25 -4.47
CA PRO A 230 -22.73 1.01 -3.84
C PRO A 230 -21.59 -0.01 -3.84
N SER A 231 -21.54 -0.89 -2.83
CA SER A 231 -20.62 -2.02 -2.82
C SER A 231 -20.99 -3.04 -3.89
N LYS A 232 -19.98 -3.71 -4.44
CA LYS A 232 -20.11 -4.75 -5.45
C LYS A 232 -19.85 -6.14 -4.89
N CYS A 233 -19.12 -6.21 -3.78
CA CYS A 233 -18.78 -7.46 -3.12
C CYS A 233 -18.83 -7.31 -1.59
N LEU A 234 -18.95 -8.44 -0.92
CA LEU A 234 -18.66 -8.57 0.49
C LEU A 234 -17.16 -8.86 0.65
N TRP A 235 -16.47 -8.03 1.44
CA TRP A 235 -15.04 -8.17 1.67
C TRP A 235 -14.74 -8.47 3.15
N LEU A 236 -14.30 -9.69 3.43
CA LEU A 236 -14.02 -10.19 4.79
C LEU A 236 -12.72 -11.02 4.75
N PRO A 237 -11.54 -10.39 4.71
CA PRO A 237 -10.28 -11.08 4.47
C PRO A 237 -9.77 -11.87 5.67
N ASP A 238 -10.21 -11.56 6.89
CA ASP A 238 -9.73 -12.17 8.12
C ASP A 238 -10.88 -12.69 9.02
N VAL A 239 -11.91 -13.27 8.39
CA VAL A 239 -13.04 -13.91 9.09
C VAL A 239 -12.92 -15.43 9.00
N PHE A 240 -13.02 -16.11 10.13
CA PHE A 240 -12.71 -17.54 10.28
C PHE A 240 -13.93 -18.43 10.06
N GLY A 241 -14.62 -18.23 8.96
CA GLY A 241 -15.78 -19.00 8.51
C GLY A 241 -16.97 -18.11 8.19
N TYR A 242 -17.84 -18.63 7.34
CA TYR A 242 -18.98 -17.90 6.80
C TYR A 242 -20.24 -18.72 6.95
N SER A 243 -21.30 -18.12 7.48
CA SER A 243 -22.63 -18.75 7.51
C SER A 243 -23.14 -18.96 6.10
N ALA A 244 -23.74 -20.12 5.84
CA ALA A 244 -24.42 -20.42 4.58
C ALA A 244 -25.59 -19.44 4.27
N ALA A 245 -26.05 -18.69 5.27
CA ALA A 245 -27.10 -17.67 5.10
C ALA A 245 -26.58 -16.34 4.52
N ILE A 246 -25.28 -16.09 4.49
CA ILE A 246 -24.70 -14.83 3.99
C ILE A 246 -25.18 -14.48 2.57
N PRO A 247 -25.18 -15.39 1.58
CA PRO A 247 -25.66 -15.06 0.23
C PRO A 247 -27.16 -14.66 0.21
N GLN A 248 -27.95 -15.14 1.14
CA GLN A 248 -29.36 -14.74 1.26
C GLN A 248 -29.50 -13.35 1.89
N ILE A 249 -28.64 -13.00 2.85
CA ILE A 249 -28.61 -11.68 3.49
C ILE A 249 -28.20 -10.58 2.50
N LEU A 250 -27.33 -10.91 1.54
CA LEU A 250 -26.83 -9.99 0.54
C LEU A 250 -27.77 -9.74 -0.65
N LYS A 251 -28.88 -10.49 -0.76
CA LYS A 251 -29.92 -10.31 -1.77
C LYS A 251 -30.90 -9.22 -1.36
#